data_60be81111486fcdc1b628334e31d7b24
#
_entry.id   60be81111486fcdc1b628334e31d7b24
#
_cell.length_a   1.000
_cell.length_b   1.000
_cell.length_c   1.000
_cell.angle_alpha   90.00
_cell.angle_beta   90.00
_cell.angle_gamma   90.00
#
_symmetry.space_group_name_H-M   'P 1'
#
loop_
_entity.id
_entity.type
_entity.pdbx_description
1 polymer ?
#
loop_
_entity_poly.entity_id
_entity_poly.type
_entity_poly.pdbx_seq_one_letter_code
_entity_poly.pdbx_strand_id
1 'polypeptide(L)'
;MRTRMLMNVVLCAVFFSTMAMTARADVKLSWAFGDHMVLQRGIPVPVWGTADPGETVTITFRDQKRSATADAKGNWQVKLQPLSVGPAAELIVTGKNSVTFRDVLVGDVWVGSGQSNMAGGTGHYARKDEVLAAMVTAAPYPKLRLCRRGWLEATSGNIQKFSALLFSFGQPLQKELGVPVGLIIGAVGGTPSGRWLSPGMFAASAEIQVLDKKGAIPTREKQLEQHKQRVAKWEEKAEEAKKAGKKPRRKPRGPITVGDLYAAHIAPVVPYAIRGVLWDQGESGTAVPGVDQFTMMGALIDGWRDAWGQGEFPFLYVQKPSGGGCA
;
A
#
# COMPACT_ATOMS: atom_id res chain seq x y z
N MET A 1 70.18 -52.83 21.85
CA MET A 1 70.24 -51.40 21.50
C MET A 1 69.00 -51.07 20.66
N ARG A 2 68.02 -50.39 21.22
CA ARG A 2 66.77 -49.98 20.53
C ARG A 2 66.75 -48.47 20.42
N THR A 3 66.94 -47.99 19.21
CA THR A 3 66.85 -46.54 18.87
C THR A 3 65.40 -46.16 18.67
N ARG A 4 64.87 -45.26 19.51
CA ARG A 4 63.53 -44.68 19.37
C ARG A 4 63.57 -43.46 18.44
N MET A 5 62.88 -43.55 17.34
CA MET A 5 62.64 -42.45 16.37
C MET A 5 61.50 -41.65 16.83
N LEU A 6 61.73 -40.40 17.22
CA LEU A 6 60.70 -39.39 17.54
C LEU A 6 60.20 -38.75 16.24
N MET A 7 58.96 -38.98 15.95
CA MET A 7 58.24 -38.37 14.79
C MET A 7 57.57 -37.09 15.25
N ASN A 8 58.11 -35.95 14.86
CA ASN A 8 57.48 -34.63 15.07
C ASN A 8 56.32 -34.40 14.06
N VAL A 9 55.10 -34.41 14.55
CA VAL A 9 53.94 -34.01 13.78
C VAL A 9 53.78 -32.49 13.88
N VAL A 10 54.08 -31.77 12.79
CA VAL A 10 53.82 -30.36 12.65
C VAL A 10 52.36 -30.19 12.22
N LEU A 11 51.52 -29.70 13.14
CA LEU A 11 50.13 -29.41 12.88
C LEU A 11 50.03 -28.01 12.23
N CYS A 12 49.92 -27.94 10.90
CA CYS A 12 49.59 -26.70 10.18
C CYS A 12 48.10 -26.37 10.35
N ALA A 13 47.79 -25.46 11.26
CA ALA A 13 46.46 -24.88 11.35
C ALA A 13 46.27 -23.86 10.20
N VAL A 14 45.57 -24.28 9.15
CA VAL A 14 45.13 -23.38 8.08
C VAL A 14 43.92 -22.56 8.57
N PHE A 15 44.15 -21.31 8.95
CA PHE A 15 43.10 -20.34 9.22
C PHE A 15 42.40 -20.00 7.90
N PHE A 16 41.29 -20.66 7.61
CA PHE A 16 40.36 -20.20 6.58
C PHE A 16 39.66 -18.94 7.10
N SER A 17 40.20 -17.77 6.80
CA SER A 17 39.51 -16.50 6.95
C SER A 17 38.40 -16.45 5.89
N THR A 18 37.19 -16.83 6.29
CA THR A 18 36.00 -16.59 5.45
C THR A 18 35.77 -15.10 5.39
N MET A 19 36.32 -14.43 4.38
CA MET A 19 35.86 -13.14 3.97
C MET A 19 34.38 -13.31 3.55
N ALA A 20 33.47 -12.99 4.46
CA ALA A 20 32.09 -12.78 4.08
C ALA A 20 32.08 -11.64 3.05
N MET A 21 31.94 -12.01 1.76
CA MET A 21 31.61 -11.04 0.72
C MET A 21 30.24 -10.49 1.09
N THR A 22 30.21 -9.35 1.79
CA THR A 22 28.99 -8.58 1.97
C THR A 22 28.55 -8.17 0.57
N ALA A 23 27.47 -8.79 0.08
CA ALA A 23 26.82 -8.34 -1.13
C ALA A 23 26.49 -6.86 -0.92
N ARG A 24 27.15 -5.98 -1.67
CA ARG A 24 26.91 -4.53 -1.61
C ARG A 24 25.50 -4.28 -2.11
N ALA A 25 24.67 -3.70 -1.28
CA ALA A 25 23.33 -3.31 -1.66
C ALA A 25 23.32 -1.85 -2.10
N ASP A 26 22.94 -1.59 -3.35
CA ASP A 26 22.67 -0.24 -3.83
C ASP A 26 21.52 0.40 -3.04
N VAL A 27 21.53 1.73 -2.92
CA VAL A 27 20.39 2.49 -2.38
C VAL A 27 19.15 2.21 -3.22
N LYS A 28 18.10 1.72 -2.55
CA LYS A 28 16.79 1.40 -3.17
C LYS A 28 15.68 2.12 -2.43
N LEU A 29 14.71 2.63 -3.17
CA LEU A 29 13.52 3.26 -2.63
C LEU A 29 12.27 2.40 -2.90
N SER A 30 11.18 2.68 -2.16
CA SER A 30 9.86 2.13 -2.48
C SER A 30 9.41 2.59 -3.88
N TRP A 31 8.59 1.80 -4.54
CA TRP A 31 7.93 2.20 -5.80
C TRP A 31 7.03 3.44 -5.67
N ALA A 32 6.75 3.89 -4.44
CA ALA A 32 6.04 5.14 -4.18
C ALA A 32 6.86 6.37 -4.62
N PHE A 33 8.18 6.22 -4.79
CA PHE A 33 9.05 7.25 -5.37
C PHE A 33 9.32 6.94 -6.84
N GLY A 34 9.28 7.96 -7.68
CA GLY A 34 9.51 7.83 -9.12
C GLY A 34 9.48 9.17 -9.83
N ASP A 35 9.84 9.16 -11.11
CA ASP A 35 9.63 10.32 -11.96
C ASP A 35 8.16 10.75 -11.95
N HIS A 36 7.88 12.02 -12.13
CA HIS A 36 6.53 12.61 -12.14
C HIS A 36 5.78 12.56 -10.80
N MET A 37 6.40 12.17 -9.68
CA MET A 37 5.73 12.12 -8.39
C MET A 37 5.34 13.51 -7.87
N VAL A 38 4.36 13.53 -6.97
CA VAL A 38 3.99 14.71 -6.19
C VAL A 38 4.37 14.47 -4.73
N LEU A 39 5.18 15.35 -4.16
CA LEU A 39 5.48 15.38 -2.72
C LEU A 39 4.46 16.25 -1.98
N GLN A 40 4.04 15.82 -0.80
CA GLN A 40 3.06 16.56 0.00
C GLN A 40 3.61 17.91 0.47
N ARG A 41 2.86 18.98 0.24
CA ARG A 41 3.18 20.34 0.73
C ARG A 41 2.81 20.51 2.20
N GLY A 42 3.48 21.47 2.86
CA GLY A 42 3.07 22.05 4.14
C GLY A 42 3.35 21.20 5.38
N ILE A 43 3.85 19.98 5.22
CA ILE A 43 4.26 19.09 6.31
C ILE A 43 5.62 18.47 6.01
N PRO A 44 6.35 17.93 7.01
CA PRO A 44 7.58 17.19 6.76
C PRO A 44 7.36 16.01 5.83
N VAL A 45 8.29 15.81 4.87
CA VAL A 45 8.19 14.76 3.85
C VAL A 45 9.19 13.65 4.13
N PRO A 46 8.76 12.47 4.59
CA PRO A 46 9.62 11.30 4.72
C PRO A 46 10.04 10.79 3.34
N VAL A 47 11.33 10.51 3.18
CA VAL A 47 11.90 9.76 2.06
C VAL A 47 12.67 8.59 2.67
N TRP A 48 12.41 7.37 2.22
CA TRP A 48 12.96 6.16 2.84
C TRP A 48 13.29 5.07 1.84
N GLY A 49 14.08 4.13 2.30
CA GLY A 49 14.47 2.98 1.50
C GLY A 49 15.42 2.05 2.22
N THR A 50 16.20 1.32 1.44
CA THR A 50 17.24 0.41 1.94
C THR A 50 18.59 0.75 1.32
N ALA A 51 19.66 0.48 2.05
CA ALA A 51 21.07 0.61 1.65
C ALA A 51 21.91 -0.38 2.44
N ASP A 52 23.23 -0.40 2.28
CA ASP A 52 24.09 -1.18 3.15
C ASP A 52 24.00 -0.71 4.61
N PRO A 53 24.03 -1.60 5.60
CA PRO A 53 24.11 -1.20 7.01
C PRO A 53 25.27 -0.23 7.27
N GLY A 54 24.98 0.87 7.95
CA GLY A 54 25.95 1.92 8.24
C GLY A 54 26.24 2.88 7.06
N GLU A 55 25.63 2.69 5.91
CA GLU A 55 25.77 3.60 4.77
C GLU A 55 25.06 4.93 5.04
N THR A 56 25.73 6.04 4.73
CA THR A 56 25.12 7.37 4.78
C THR A 56 24.42 7.66 3.47
N VAL A 57 23.09 7.87 3.53
CA VAL A 57 22.25 8.25 2.40
C VAL A 57 21.88 9.72 2.50
N THR A 58 22.10 10.46 1.44
CA THR A 58 21.81 11.90 1.33
C THR A 58 20.71 12.15 0.32
N ILE A 59 19.71 12.93 0.72
CA ILE A 59 18.64 13.42 -0.14
C ILE A 59 18.90 14.88 -0.48
N THR A 60 18.85 15.23 -1.77
CA THR A 60 18.86 16.61 -2.23
C THR A 60 17.57 16.90 -2.98
N PHE A 61 16.84 17.92 -2.56
CA PHE A 61 15.64 18.41 -3.22
C PHE A 61 15.55 19.93 -3.11
N ARG A 62 15.61 20.64 -4.22
CA ARG A 62 15.69 22.11 -4.26
C ARG A 62 16.84 22.60 -3.38
N ASP A 63 16.54 23.48 -2.43
CA ASP A 63 17.51 24.07 -1.46
C ASP A 63 17.81 23.17 -0.26
N GLN A 64 17.13 22.04 -0.11
CA GLN A 64 17.30 21.13 1.00
C GLN A 64 18.29 20.01 0.69
N LYS A 65 19.24 19.81 1.61
CA LYS A 65 20.14 18.65 1.62
C LYS A 65 20.12 18.03 3.02
N ARG A 66 19.73 16.75 3.11
CA ARG A 66 19.56 16.03 4.37
C ARG A 66 20.13 14.62 4.25
N SER A 67 20.67 14.10 5.35
CA SER A 67 21.27 12.77 5.37
C SER A 67 20.77 11.93 6.55
N ALA A 68 20.79 10.61 6.39
CA ALA A 68 20.62 9.63 7.46
C ALA A 68 21.57 8.45 7.23
N THR A 69 21.87 7.74 8.30
CA THR A 69 22.66 6.49 8.24
C THR A 69 21.69 5.30 8.29
N ALA A 70 21.90 4.33 7.39
CA ALA A 70 21.14 3.09 7.37
C ALA A 70 21.38 2.28 8.67
N ASP A 71 20.34 1.74 9.24
CA ASP A 71 20.39 0.92 10.44
C ASP A 71 21.06 -0.45 10.19
N ALA A 72 21.16 -1.27 11.25
CA ALA A 72 21.77 -2.61 11.15
C ALA A 72 21.00 -3.57 10.20
N LYS A 73 19.76 -3.23 9.83
CA LYS A 73 18.94 -3.99 8.85
C LYS A 73 19.01 -3.35 7.47
N GLY A 74 19.77 -2.27 7.30
CA GLY A 74 19.89 -1.52 6.06
C GLY A 74 18.74 -0.54 5.79
N ASN A 75 17.83 -0.29 6.73
CA ASN A 75 16.76 0.69 6.53
C ASN A 75 17.27 2.10 6.82
N TRP A 76 16.85 3.04 6.00
CA TRP A 76 17.12 4.47 6.22
C TRP A 76 15.87 5.31 5.97
N GLN A 77 15.77 6.44 6.65
CA GLN A 77 14.74 7.44 6.44
C GLN A 77 15.30 8.84 6.66
N VAL A 78 15.00 9.74 5.73
CA VAL A 78 15.27 11.17 5.82
C VAL A 78 13.94 11.92 5.83
N LYS A 79 13.79 12.95 6.65
CA LYS A 79 12.64 13.87 6.60
C LYS A 79 13.08 15.21 6.03
N LEU A 80 12.56 15.58 4.86
CA LEU A 80 12.63 16.94 4.36
C LEU A 80 11.74 17.85 5.20
N GLN A 81 12.15 19.11 5.37
CA GLN A 81 11.30 20.12 6.00
C GLN A 81 10.05 20.38 5.13
N PRO A 82 8.98 20.97 5.68
CA PRO A 82 7.79 21.30 4.93
C PRO A 82 8.10 21.97 3.59
N LEU A 83 7.50 21.44 2.53
CA LEU A 83 7.73 21.90 1.15
C LEU A 83 6.66 22.91 0.73
N SER A 84 7.04 23.90 -0.07
CA SER A 84 6.15 24.83 -0.73
C SER A 84 5.96 24.48 -2.20
N VAL A 85 4.79 24.82 -2.75
CA VAL A 85 4.52 24.73 -4.20
C VAL A 85 5.53 25.55 -4.97
N GLY A 86 5.96 25.08 -6.14
CA GLY A 86 6.92 25.75 -7.00
C GLY A 86 7.16 24.96 -8.27
N PRO A 87 8.16 25.34 -9.08
CA PRO A 87 8.53 24.61 -10.28
C PRO A 87 8.85 23.15 -10.01
N ALA A 88 8.70 22.30 -11.03
CA ALA A 88 9.19 20.92 -10.98
C ALA A 88 10.71 20.92 -10.71
N ALA A 89 11.17 19.95 -9.94
CA ALA A 89 12.57 19.81 -9.57
C ALA A 89 13.02 18.34 -9.62
N GLU A 90 14.30 18.09 -9.51
CA GLU A 90 14.84 16.75 -9.33
C GLU A 90 14.98 16.43 -7.85
N LEU A 91 14.62 15.20 -7.46
CA LEU A 91 14.95 14.63 -6.16
C LEU A 91 16.09 13.64 -6.36
N ILE A 92 17.23 13.92 -5.72
CA ILE A 92 18.44 13.11 -5.85
C ILE A 92 18.69 12.38 -4.53
N VAL A 93 18.88 11.08 -4.62
CA VAL A 93 19.21 10.20 -3.50
C VAL A 93 20.60 9.64 -3.74
N THR A 94 21.54 9.98 -2.89
CA THR A 94 22.95 9.60 -3.03
C THR A 94 23.40 8.79 -1.83
N GLY A 95 23.90 7.61 -2.09
CA GLY A 95 24.68 6.75 -1.20
C GLY A 95 25.91 6.26 -1.96
N LYS A 96 26.17 4.96 -1.99
CA LYS A 96 27.22 4.36 -2.86
C LYS A 96 26.88 4.47 -4.35
N ASN A 97 25.60 4.45 -4.68
CA ASN A 97 25.05 4.81 -5.99
C ASN A 97 24.23 6.10 -5.89
N SER A 98 23.77 6.60 -7.00
CA SER A 98 22.87 7.75 -7.06
C SER A 98 21.61 7.42 -7.86
N VAL A 99 20.46 7.80 -7.32
CA VAL A 99 19.14 7.68 -7.97
C VAL A 99 18.57 9.09 -8.12
N THR A 100 18.17 9.46 -9.31
CA THR A 100 17.56 10.77 -9.60
C THR A 100 16.15 10.58 -10.11
N PHE A 101 15.20 11.19 -9.44
CA PHE A 101 13.80 11.29 -9.89
C PHE A 101 13.55 12.66 -10.48
N ARG A 102 12.98 12.70 -11.69
CA ARG A 102 12.75 13.92 -12.47
C ARG A 102 11.30 14.33 -12.45
N ASP A 103 11.05 15.59 -12.77
CA ASP A 103 9.69 16.19 -12.84
C ASP A 103 8.90 15.98 -11.54
N VAL A 104 9.58 16.20 -10.40
CA VAL A 104 8.97 16.08 -9.07
C VAL A 104 8.24 17.37 -8.73
N LEU A 105 6.93 17.28 -8.51
CA LEU A 105 6.06 18.38 -8.12
C LEU A 105 5.84 18.41 -6.60
N VAL A 106 5.43 19.55 -6.09
CA VAL A 106 4.99 19.71 -4.68
C VAL A 106 3.53 20.18 -4.68
N GLY A 107 2.67 19.44 -3.99
CA GLY A 107 1.23 19.71 -3.96
C GLY A 107 0.49 18.88 -2.92
N ASP A 108 -0.77 18.54 -3.15
CA ASP A 108 -1.56 17.71 -2.26
C ASP A 108 -1.61 16.26 -2.75
N VAL A 109 -1.27 15.32 -1.88
CA VAL A 109 -1.25 13.88 -2.19
C VAL A 109 -2.42 13.18 -1.49
N TRP A 110 -3.20 12.43 -2.25
CA TRP A 110 -4.36 11.67 -1.76
C TRP A 110 -4.21 10.19 -2.07
N VAL A 111 -4.58 9.35 -1.11
CA VAL A 111 -4.62 7.90 -1.29
C VAL A 111 -6.06 7.45 -1.45
N GLY A 112 -6.36 6.76 -2.55
CA GLY A 112 -7.65 6.10 -2.76
C GLY A 112 -7.54 4.61 -2.50
N SER A 113 -8.40 4.06 -1.63
CA SER A 113 -8.39 2.63 -1.33
C SER A 113 -9.81 2.08 -1.13
N GLY A 114 -9.91 0.76 -1.03
CA GLY A 114 -11.19 0.06 -0.92
C GLY A 114 -11.37 -1.03 -1.96
N GLN A 115 -12.59 -1.14 -2.53
CA GLN A 115 -12.90 -2.22 -3.46
C GLN A 115 -13.28 -1.74 -4.88
N SER A 116 -14.24 -2.42 -5.54
CA SER A 116 -14.53 -2.26 -6.98
C SER A 116 -14.85 -0.84 -7.42
N ASN A 117 -15.60 -0.07 -6.63
CA ASN A 117 -15.94 1.30 -7.00
C ASN A 117 -14.69 2.19 -7.03
N MET A 118 -13.81 2.04 -6.03
CA MET A 118 -12.52 2.74 -6.01
C MET A 118 -11.57 2.21 -7.10
N ALA A 119 -11.56 0.90 -7.36
CA ALA A 119 -10.66 0.27 -8.34
C ALA A 119 -11.09 0.46 -9.80
N GLY A 120 -12.35 0.81 -10.03
CA GLY A 120 -12.97 0.85 -11.36
C GLY A 120 -12.34 1.88 -12.29
N GLY A 121 -11.95 1.44 -13.49
CA GLY A 121 -11.24 2.28 -14.46
C GLY A 121 -12.13 3.34 -15.12
N THR A 122 -11.59 4.54 -15.27
CA THR A 122 -12.28 5.70 -15.85
C THR A 122 -12.85 5.40 -17.24
N GLY A 123 -12.12 4.71 -18.11
CA GLY A 123 -12.60 4.37 -19.46
C GLY A 123 -13.81 3.41 -19.48
N HIS A 124 -14.06 2.68 -18.39
CA HIS A 124 -15.29 1.89 -18.26
C HIS A 124 -16.50 2.77 -17.99
N TYR A 125 -16.39 3.68 -17.02
CA TYR A 125 -17.50 4.55 -16.59
C TYR A 125 -17.77 5.67 -17.58
N ALA A 126 -16.75 6.27 -18.19
CA ALA A 126 -16.86 7.33 -19.20
C ALA A 126 -17.70 6.95 -20.43
N ARG A 127 -17.94 5.64 -20.69
CA ARG A 127 -18.86 5.19 -21.77
C ARG A 127 -20.31 5.57 -21.52
N LYS A 128 -20.69 5.82 -20.27
CA LYS A 128 -22.07 6.09 -19.83
C LYS A 128 -22.18 7.40 -19.05
N ASP A 129 -21.10 8.13 -18.89
CA ASP A 129 -21.01 9.38 -18.14
C ASP A 129 -20.32 10.42 -19.02
N GLU A 130 -21.14 11.32 -19.59
CA GLU A 130 -20.70 12.35 -20.52
C GLU A 130 -19.76 13.36 -19.86
N VAL A 131 -19.97 13.67 -18.58
CA VAL A 131 -19.10 14.59 -17.82
C VAL A 131 -17.71 13.97 -17.65
N LEU A 132 -17.68 12.71 -17.25
CA LEU A 132 -16.41 11.99 -17.11
C LEU A 132 -15.70 11.83 -18.47
N ALA A 133 -16.44 11.55 -19.54
CA ALA A 133 -15.91 11.48 -20.90
C ALA A 133 -15.30 12.81 -21.35
N ALA A 134 -15.99 13.92 -21.10
CA ALA A 134 -15.47 15.27 -21.38
C ALA A 134 -14.18 15.56 -20.60
N MET A 135 -14.13 15.20 -19.31
CA MET A 135 -12.91 15.32 -18.50
C MET A 135 -11.74 14.51 -19.08
N VAL A 136 -11.98 13.30 -19.58
CA VAL A 136 -10.92 12.48 -20.22
C VAL A 136 -10.43 13.13 -21.51
N THR A 137 -11.37 13.70 -22.29
CA THR A 137 -11.03 14.35 -23.58
C THR A 137 -10.25 15.65 -23.37
N ALA A 138 -10.50 16.38 -22.28
CA ALA A 138 -9.82 17.63 -21.96
C ALA A 138 -8.37 17.45 -21.45
N ALA A 139 -7.88 16.20 -21.27
CA ALA A 139 -6.51 15.93 -20.90
C ALA A 139 -5.53 16.37 -22.02
N PRO A 140 -4.23 16.69 -21.71
CA PRO A 140 -3.55 16.36 -20.45
C PRO A 140 -3.79 17.37 -19.33
N TYR A 141 -3.62 16.90 -18.08
CA TYR A 141 -3.63 17.74 -16.88
C TYR A 141 -2.23 17.77 -16.27
N PRO A 142 -1.38 18.75 -16.62
CA PRO A 142 0.05 18.75 -16.27
C PRO A 142 0.33 18.89 -14.76
N LYS A 143 -0.64 19.33 -13.96
CA LYS A 143 -0.52 19.41 -12.51
C LYS A 143 -1.22 18.24 -11.77
N LEU A 144 -1.77 17.27 -12.49
CA LEU A 144 -2.36 16.06 -11.91
C LEU A 144 -1.45 14.87 -12.22
N ARG A 145 -1.14 14.08 -11.20
CA ARG A 145 -0.30 12.89 -11.31
C ARG A 145 -1.02 11.66 -10.76
N LEU A 146 -0.86 10.54 -11.43
CA LEU A 146 -1.55 9.28 -11.17
C LEU A 146 -0.53 8.24 -10.75
N CYS A 147 -0.73 7.57 -9.60
CA CYS A 147 0.18 6.54 -9.12
C CYS A 147 -0.54 5.21 -8.92
N ARG A 148 -0.10 4.19 -9.67
CA ARG A 148 -0.46 2.78 -9.48
C ARG A 148 0.81 1.94 -9.57
N ARG A 149 1.58 1.82 -8.48
CA ARG A 149 2.93 1.21 -8.47
C ARG A 149 3.92 1.91 -9.41
N GLY A 150 3.87 3.22 -9.43
CA GLY A 150 4.67 4.13 -10.25
C GLY A 150 3.82 5.32 -10.66
N TRP A 151 4.47 6.49 -10.79
CA TRP A 151 3.82 7.75 -11.12
C TRP A 151 3.72 7.95 -12.62
N LEU A 152 2.63 8.53 -13.05
CA LEU A 152 2.33 8.84 -14.44
C LEU A 152 1.70 10.22 -14.55
N GLU A 153 1.95 10.91 -15.65
CA GLU A 153 1.22 12.10 -16.02
C GLU A 153 -0.24 11.78 -16.36
N ALA A 154 -1.15 12.70 -16.05
CA ALA A 154 -2.58 12.56 -16.34
C ALA A 154 -2.90 12.84 -17.83
N THR A 155 -2.37 12.02 -18.72
CA THR A 155 -2.77 11.97 -20.13
C THR A 155 -4.10 11.23 -20.28
N SER A 156 -4.81 11.45 -21.39
CA SER A 156 -6.07 10.76 -21.68
C SER A 156 -5.93 9.22 -21.59
N GLY A 157 -4.84 8.65 -22.13
CA GLY A 157 -4.58 7.21 -22.09
C GLY A 157 -4.31 6.67 -20.69
N ASN A 158 -3.61 7.42 -19.83
CA ASN A 158 -3.34 7.02 -18.46
C ASN A 158 -4.60 7.15 -17.57
N ILE A 159 -5.36 8.23 -17.75
CA ILE A 159 -6.63 8.46 -17.04
C ILE A 159 -7.62 7.33 -17.32
N GLN A 160 -7.78 6.88 -18.55
CA GLN A 160 -8.70 5.79 -18.89
C GLN A 160 -8.43 4.49 -18.11
N LYS A 161 -7.19 4.21 -17.75
CA LYS A 161 -6.76 3.03 -16.99
C LYS A 161 -6.75 3.27 -15.47
N PHE A 162 -6.95 4.50 -15.03
CA PHE A 162 -6.92 4.90 -13.62
C PHE A 162 -8.31 4.85 -12.99
N SER A 163 -8.39 4.95 -11.66
CA SER A 163 -9.63 5.00 -10.90
C SER A 163 -10.52 6.16 -11.33
N ALA A 164 -11.74 5.87 -11.74
CA ALA A 164 -12.73 6.88 -12.08
C ALA A 164 -13.08 7.76 -10.88
N LEU A 165 -13.34 7.13 -9.72
CA LEU A 165 -13.70 7.84 -8.50
C LEU A 165 -12.59 8.77 -8.05
N LEU A 166 -11.35 8.27 -8.00
CA LEU A 166 -10.22 9.07 -7.55
C LEU A 166 -9.87 10.19 -8.54
N PHE A 167 -9.99 9.93 -9.85
CA PHE A 167 -9.81 10.94 -10.89
C PHE A 167 -10.90 12.04 -10.82
N SER A 168 -12.18 11.65 -10.68
CA SER A 168 -13.31 12.59 -10.54
C SER A 168 -13.23 13.45 -9.29
N PHE A 169 -12.54 12.97 -8.24
CA PHE A 169 -12.21 13.77 -7.07
C PHE A 169 -11.01 14.70 -7.33
N GLY A 170 -9.91 14.15 -7.87
CA GLY A 170 -8.63 14.85 -7.92
C GLY A 170 -8.56 15.95 -8.96
N GLN A 171 -9.24 15.80 -10.11
CA GLN A 171 -9.20 16.79 -11.19
C GLN A 171 -9.92 18.09 -10.80
N PRO A 172 -11.17 18.07 -10.27
CA PRO A 172 -11.81 19.29 -9.79
C PRO A 172 -11.06 19.93 -8.62
N LEU A 173 -10.54 19.11 -7.70
CA LEU A 173 -9.73 19.61 -6.58
C LEU A 173 -8.47 20.33 -7.08
N GLN A 174 -7.77 19.77 -8.07
CA GLN A 174 -6.59 20.37 -8.68
C GLN A 174 -6.93 21.73 -9.33
N LYS A 175 -8.06 21.80 -10.04
CA LYS A 175 -8.55 23.01 -10.68
C LYS A 175 -8.88 24.10 -9.66
N GLU A 176 -9.59 23.76 -8.59
CA GLU A 176 -10.00 24.69 -7.53
C GLU A 176 -8.81 25.24 -6.74
N LEU A 177 -7.90 24.38 -6.33
CA LEU A 177 -6.74 24.77 -5.54
C LEU A 177 -5.62 25.41 -6.36
N GLY A 178 -5.56 25.17 -7.67
CA GLY A 178 -4.50 25.65 -8.56
C GLY A 178 -3.11 25.06 -8.31
N VAL A 179 -3.01 24.07 -7.40
CA VAL A 179 -1.75 23.40 -7.02
C VAL A 179 -1.65 22.00 -7.64
N PRO A 180 -0.46 21.41 -7.73
CA PRO A 180 -0.33 20.00 -8.13
C PRO A 180 -1.11 19.06 -7.18
N VAL A 181 -1.70 18.00 -7.75
CA VAL A 181 -2.39 16.94 -7.01
C VAL A 181 -1.84 15.59 -7.46
N GLY A 182 -1.42 14.79 -6.48
CA GLY A 182 -0.99 13.41 -6.65
C GLY A 182 -2.05 12.43 -6.15
N LEU A 183 -2.40 11.45 -6.96
CA LEU A 183 -3.44 10.45 -6.66
C LEU A 183 -2.80 9.06 -6.62
N ILE A 184 -2.72 8.46 -5.44
CA ILE A 184 -2.19 7.11 -5.24
C ILE A 184 -3.36 6.13 -5.09
N ILE A 185 -3.42 5.09 -5.91
CA ILE A 185 -4.47 4.08 -5.86
C ILE A 185 -3.96 2.75 -5.31
N GLY A 186 -4.61 2.25 -4.24
CA GLY A 186 -4.40 0.92 -3.70
C GLY A 186 -5.75 0.26 -3.41
N ALA A 187 -6.49 -0.15 -4.45
CA ALA A 187 -7.82 -0.73 -4.31
C ALA A 187 -7.97 -2.01 -5.13
N VAL A 188 -8.75 -2.99 -4.62
CA VAL A 188 -8.97 -4.29 -5.26
C VAL A 188 -10.45 -4.66 -5.18
N GLY A 189 -11.07 -4.96 -6.33
CA GLY A 189 -12.49 -5.28 -6.43
C GLY A 189 -12.91 -6.52 -5.63
N GLY A 190 -14.10 -6.45 -5.00
CA GLY A 190 -14.71 -7.57 -4.25
C GLY A 190 -13.96 -7.96 -2.99
N THR A 191 -13.29 -7.00 -2.33
CA THR A 191 -12.48 -7.28 -1.14
C THR A 191 -13.11 -6.71 0.12
N PRO A 192 -13.14 -7.49 1.22
CA PRO A 192 -13.61 -7.03 2.52
C PRO A 192 -12.58 -6.15 3.24
N SER A 193 -13.06 -5.33 4.20
CA SER A 193 -12.23 -4.36 4.92
C SER A 193 -11.12 -4.99 5.76
N GLY A 194 -11.32 -6.17 6.34
CA GLY A 194 -10.31 -6.86 7.15
C GLY A 194 -9.01 -7.22 6.42
N ARG A 195 -8.98 -7.16 5.08
CA ARG A 195 -7.75 -7.37 4.30
C ARG A 195 -6.87 -6.11 4.23
N TRP A 196 -7.39 -4.97 4.67
CA TRP A 196 -6.73 -3.66 4.53
C TRP A 196 -6.12 -3.13 5.83
N LEU A 197 -6.20 -3.89 6.94
CA LEU A 197 -5.46 -3.65 8.18
C LEU A 197 -4.26 -4.60 8.26
N SER A 198 -3.13 -4.14 8.82
CA SER A 198 -2.09 -5.10 9.21
C SER A 198 -2.56 -5.99 10.37
N PRO A 199 -1.99 -7.19 10.54
CA PRO A 199 -2.26 -8.00 11.73
C PRO A 199 -1.98 -7.26 13.04
N GLY A 200 -0.94 -6.40 13.07
CA GLY A 200 -0.60 -5.58 14.23
C GLY A 200 -1.66 -4.53 14.55
N MET A 201 -2.16 -3.81 13.53
CA MET A 201 -3.26 -2.83 13.69
C MET A 201 -4.53 -3.52 14.20
N PHE A 202 -4.87 -4.69 13.63
CA PHE A 202 -6.02 -5.49 14.06
C PHE A 202 -5.90 -5.88 15.53
N ALA A 203 -4.74 -6.39 15.94
CA ALA A 203 -4.49 -6.79 17.32
C ALA A 203 -4.40 -5.62 18.31
N ALA A 204 -4.02 -4.42 17.85
CA ALA A 204 -3.89 -3.23 18.68
C ALA A 204 -5.23 -2.52 18.95
N SER A 205 -6.28 -2.74 18.11
CA SER A 205 -7.58 -2.10 18.33
C SER A 205 -8.23 -2.56 19.64
N ALA A 206 -8.55 -1.60 20.50
CA ALA A 206 -9.17 -1.86 21.81
C ALA A 206 -10.53 -2.54 21.66
N GLU A 207 -11.33 -2.12 20.69
CA GLU A 207 -12.66 -2.68 20.42
C GLU A 207 -12.56 -4.12 19.95
N ILE A 208 -11.61 -4.43 19.06
CA ILE A 208 -11.37 -5.81 18.59
C ILE A 208 -10.87 -6.69 19.74
N GLN A 209 -9.98 -6.19 20.60
CA GLN A 209 -9.54 -6.93 21.78
C GLN A 209 -10.70 -7.27 22.74
N VAL A 210 -11.66 -6.36 22.91
CA VAL A 210 -12.85 -6.63 23.71
C VAL A 210 -13.69 -7.75 23.08
N LEU A 211 -13.88 -7.74 21.77
CA LEU A 211 -14.61 -8.78 21.04
C LEU A 211 -13.89 -10.14 21.13
N ASP A 212 -12.58 -10.14 21.00
CA ASP A 212 -11.76 -11.36 21.09
C ASP A 212 -11.82 -11.98 22.48
N LYS A 213 -11.66 -11.18 23.55
CA LYS A 213 -11.80 -11.61 24.94
C LYS A 213 -13.18 -12.19 25.27
N LYS A 214 -14.22 -11.70 24.61
CA LYS A 214 -15.60 -12.25 24.73
C LYS A 214 -15.81 -13.51 23.89
N GLY A 215 -14.80 -13.99 23.15
CA GLY A 215 -14.92 -15.15 22.26
C GLY A 215 -15.79 -14.91 21.02
N ALA A 216 -16.07 -13.64 20.69
CA ALA A 216 -16.87 -13.28 19.52
C ALA A 216 -16.12 -13.57 18.20
N ILE A 217 -14.77 -13.53 18.22
CA ILE A 217 -13.91 -13.79 17.06
C ILE A 217 -13.49 -15.27 17.10
N PRO A 218 -13.94 -16.11 16.16
CA PRO A 218 -13.57 -17.52 16.15
C PRO A 218 -12.09 -17.69 15.79
N THR A 219 -11.45 -18.68 16.42
CA THR A 219 -10.05 -19.03 16.11
C THR A 219 -9.88 -19.42 14.64
N ARG A 220 -8.64 -19.39 14.15
CA ARG A 220 -8.32 -19.75 12.76
C ARG A 220 -8.73 -21.20 12.44
N GLU A 221 -8.53 -22.12 13.38
CA GLU A 221 -8.92 -23.53 13.27
C GLU A 221 -10.43 -23.67 13.11
N LYS A 222 -11.21 -22.97 13.94
CA LYS A 222 -12.68 -22.96 13.86
C LYS A 222 -13.17 -22.36 12.55
N GLN A 223 -12.53 -21.30 12.03
CA GLN A 223 -12.86 -20.71 10.74
C GLN A 223 -12.59 -21.69 9.59
N LEU A 224 -11.46 -22.40 9.62
CA LEU A 224 -11.10 -23.40 8.63
C LEU A 224 -12.07 -24.60 8.64
N GLU A 225 -12.45 -25.06 9.81
CA GLU A 225 -13.42 -26.15 9.96
C GLU A 225 -14.79 -25.75 9.41
N GLN A 226 -15.29 -24.58 9.77
CA GLN A 226 -16.53 -24.03 9.21
C GLN A 226 -16.45 -23.86 7.68
N HIS A 227 -15.28 -23.51 7.15
CA HIS A 227 -15.08 -23.44 5.71
C HIS A 227 -15.17 -24.81 5.06
N LYS A 228 -14.52 -25.84 5.61
CA LYS A 228 -14.61 -27.23 5.09
C LYS A 228 -16.07 -27.70 5.02
N GLN A 229 -16.85 -27.44 6.09
CA GLN A 229 -18.28 -27.79 6.10
C GLN A 229 -19.08 -27.05 5.03
N ARG A 230 -18.79 -25.74 4.81
CA ARG A 230 -19.44 -25.00 3.73
C ARG A 230 -19.06 -25.50 2.33
N VAL A 231 -17.82 -25.93 2.15
CA VAL A 231 -17.36 -26.52 0.88
C VAL A 231 -18.04 -27.84 0.63
N ALA A 232 -18.12 -28.74 1.62
CA ALA A 232 -18.82 -30.03 1.47
C ALA A 232 -20.28 -29.85 1.06
N LYS A 233 -21.01 -28.96 1.77
CA LYS A 233 -22.41 -28.62 1.41
C LYS A 233 -22.54 -27.99 0.02
N TRP A 234 -21.54 -27.25 -0.41
CA TRP A 234 -21.52 -26.67 -1.76
C TRP A 234 -21.29 -27.77 -2.81
N GLU A 235 -20.39 -28.71 -2.56
CA GLU A 235 -20.10 -29.84 -3.49
C GLU A 235 -21.35 -30.69 -3.74
N GLU A 236 -22.11 -31.03 -2.70
CA GLU A 236 -23.39 -31.73 -2.80
C GLU A 236 -24.36 -30.96 -3.72
N LYS A 237 -24.59 -29.67 -3.45
CA LYS A 237 -25.47 -28.81 -4.22
C LYS A 237 -24.96 -28.56 -5.65
N ALA A 238 -23.65 -28.54 -5.86
CA ALA A 238 -23.06 -28.38 -7.16
C ALA A 238 -23.30 -29.62 -8.04
N GLU A 239 -23.22 -30.82 -7.48
CA GLU A 239 -23.56 -32.07 -8.19
C GLU A 239 -25.05 -32.16 -8.51
N GLU A 240 -25.93 -31.77 -7.56
CA GLU A 240 -27.38 -31.71 -7.86
C GLU A 240 -27.69 -30.71 -9.00
N ALA A 241 -27.08 -29.55 -9.00
CA ALA A 241 -27.23 -28.54 -10.03
C ALA A 241 -26.78 -29.07 -11.42
N LYS A 242 -25.61 -29.74 -11.46
CA LYS A 242 -25.13 -30.38 -12.70
C LYS A 242 -26.07 -31.44 -13.23
N LYS A 243 -26.57 -32.34 -12.35
CA LYS A 243 -27.56 -33.37 -12.73
C LYS A 243 -28.86 -32.75 -13.27
N ALA A 244 -29.23 -31.56 -12.74
CA ALA A 244 -30.40 -30.82 -13.23
C ALA A 244 -30.11 -29.91 -14.45
N GLY A 245 -28.93 -30.02 -15.09
CA GLY A 245 -28.54 -29.19 -16.24
C GLY A 245 -28.29 -27.70 -15.88
N LYS A 246 -28.14 -27.37 -14.62
CA LYS A 246 -27.95 -25.99 -14.13
C LYS A 246 -26.49 -25.74 -13.81
N LYS A 247 -26.04 -24.46 -13.99
CA LYS A 247 -24.70 -24.04 -13.59
C LYS A 247 -24.61 -23.96 -12.07
N PRO A 248 -23.65 -24.64 -11.43
CA PRO A 248 -23.44 -24.55 -9.98
C PRO A 248 -23.12 -23.11 -9.54
N ARG A 249 -23.51 -22.76 -8.31
CA ARG A 249 -23.08 -21.51 -7.66
C ARG A 249 -21.55 -21.51 -7.49
N ARG A 250 -20.96 -20.33 -7.34
CA ARG A 250 -19.51 -20.21 -7.06
C ARG A 250 -19.14 -20.95 -5.78
N LYS A 251 -17.99 -21.62 -5.79
CA LYS A 251 -17.41 -22.27 -4.59
C LYS A 251 -17.20 -21.25 -3.47
N PRO A 252 -17.55 -21.58 -2.22
CA PRO A 252 -17.29 -20.70 -1.08
C PRO A 252 -15.81 -20.35 -0.98
N ARG A 253 -15.50 -19.06 -0.80
CA ARG A 253 -14.13 -18.62 -0.54
C ARG A 253 -13.71 -19.02 0.86
N GLY A 254 -12.43 -19.34 1.05
CA GLY A 254 -11.83 -19.61 2.34
C GLY A 254 -11.81 -18.39 3.27
N PRO A 255 -11.48 -18.60 4.54
CA PRO A 255 -11.23 -17.50 5.46
C PRO A 255 -10.15 -16.58 4.89
N ILE A 256 -10.37 -15.27 5.00
CA ILE A 256 -9.39 -14.28 4.53
C ILE A 256 -8.13 -14.30 5.39
N THR A 257 -7.05 -13.78 4.84
CA THR A 257 -5.87 -13.39 5.60
C THR A 257 -5.99 -11.90 5.91
N VAL A 258 -6.05 -11.56 7.20
CA VAL A 258 -6.06 -10.16 7.64
C VAL A 258 -4.76 -9.52 7.14
N GLY A 259 -4.88 -8.36 6.49
CA GLY A 259 -3.75 -7.52 6.13
C GLY A 259 -2.98 -7.89 4.85
N ASP A 260 -3.38 -8.90 4.10
CA ASP A 260 -2.67 -9.26 2.87
C ASP A 260 -2.70 -8.15 1.80
N LEU A 261 -3.82 -7.43 1.68
CA LEU A 261 -3.93 -6.29 0.77
C LEU A 261 -3.26 -5.02 1.34
N TYR A 262 -3.30 -4.82 2.66
CA TYR A 262 -2.50 -3.78 3.29
C TYR A 262 -1.02 -3.97 2.95
N ALA A 263 -0.47 -5.15 3.18
CA ALA A 263 0.93 -5.46 2.89
C ALA A 263 1.30 -5.26 1.42
N ALA A 264 0.40 -5.62 0.49
CA ALA A 264 0.68 -5.55 -0.94
C ALA A 264 0.50 -4.16 -1.57
N HIS A 265 -0.40 -3.33 -1.03
CA HIS A 265 -0.83 -2.09 -1.69
C HIS A 265 -0.63 -0.82 -0.86
N ILE A 266 -0.65 -0.91 0.47
CA ILE A 266 -0.60 0.24 1.37
C ILE A 266 0.74 0.36 2.09
N ALA A 267 1.24 -0.73 2.68
CA ALA A 267 2.52 -0.72 3.39
C ALA A 267 3.69 -0.15 2.57
N PRO A 268 3.82 -0.42 1.25
CA PRO A 268 4.86 0.19 0.43
C PRO A 268 4.73 1.71 0.25
N VAL A 269 3.56 2.29 0.53
CA VAL A 269 3.30 3.73 0.45
C VAL A 269 3.56 4.41 1.79
N VAL A 270 3.43 3.69 2.89
CA VAL A 270 3.65 4.21 4.25
C VAL A 270 5.15 4.37 4.51
N PRO A 271 5.60 5.53 5.01
CA PRO A 271 4.90 6.74 5.44
C PRO A 271 4.96 7.90 4.43
N TYR A 272 4.66 7.69 3.14
CA TYR A 272 4.61 8.78 2.16
C TYR A 272 3.68 9.89 2.66
N ALA A 273 4.17 11.12 2.77
CA ALA A 273 3.36 12.22 3.29
C ALA A 273 2.12 12.45 2.41
N ILE A 274 0.94 12.48 3.02
CA ILE A 274 -0.34 12.62 2.32
C ILE A 274 -1.21 13.71 2.92
N ARG A 275 -2.13 14.24 2.11
CA ARG A 275 -3.18 15.14 2.59
C ARG A 275 -4.31 14.37 3.25
N GLY A 276 -4.65 13.19 2.72
CA GLY A 276 -5.72 12.37 3.26
C GLY A 276 -6.01 11.13 2.43
N VAL A 277 -7.04 10.42 2.85
CA VAL A 277 -7.49 9.16 2.26
C VAL A 277 -8.92 9.26 1.78
N LEU A 278 -9.21 8.69 0.60
CA LEU A 278 -10.55 8.39 0.12
C LEU A 278 -10.78 6.88 0.20
N TRP A 279 -11.88 6.49 0.81
CA TRP A 279 -12.22 5.08 1.01
C TRP A 279 -13.58 4.74 0.45
N ASP A 280 -13.65 3.75 -0.43
CA ASP A 280 -14.91 3.20 -0.93
C ASP A 280 -14.92 1.66 -0.80
N GLN A 281 -15.58 1.19 0.27
CA GLN A 281 -15.76 -0.24 0.56
C GLN A 281 -16.94 -0.39 1.54
N GLY A 282 -17.57 -1.54 1.58
CA GLY A 282 -18.66 -1.87 2.52
C GLY A 282 -19.46 -3.09 2.06
N GLU A 283 -19.66 -3.26 0.74
CA GLU A 283 -20.50 -4.32 0.17
C GLU A 283 -19.95 -5.73 0.43
N SER A 284 -18.63 -5.87 0.59
CA SER A 284 -17.99 -7.16 0.91
C SER A 284 -17.86 -7.43 2.42
N GLY A 285 -18.38 -6.53 3.26
CA GLY A 285 -18.29 -6.62 4.72
C GLY A 285 -16.84 -6.60 5.24
N THR A 286 -16.66 -7.09 6.46
CA THR A 286 -15.34 -7.20 7.11
C THR A 286 -14.62 -8.50 6.74
N ALA A 287 -15.37 -9.57 6.50
CA ALA A 287 -14.96 -10.97 6.41
C ALA A 287 -14.19 -11.48 7.65
N VAL A 288 -14.28 -10.77 8.76
CA VAL A 288 -13.81 -11.22 10.07
C VAL A 288 -15.07 -11.51 10.90
N PRO A 289 -15.41 -12.78 11.16
CA PRO A 289 -16.59 -13.12 11.93
C PRO A 289 -16.54 -12.48 13.32
N GLY A 290 -17.67 -11.96 13.79
CA GLY A 290 -17.78 -11.29 15.08
C GLY A 290 -17.31 -9.84 15.12
N VAL A 291 -16.79 -9.29 14.02
CA VAL A 291 -16.40 -7.88 13.90
C VAL A 291 -17.29 -7.19 12.85
N ASP A 292 -18.04 -6.20 13.28
CA ASP A 292 -18.88 -5.39 12.40
C ASP A 292 -18.08 -4.36 11.61
N GLN A 293 -18.73 -3.71 10.64
CA GLN A 293 -18.07 -2.73 9.77
C GLN A 293 -17.66 -1.47 10.52
N PHE A 294 -18.42 -1.03 11.51
CA PHE A 294 -18.09 0.16 12.30
C PHE A 294 -16.80 -0.04 13.09
N THR A 295 -16.72 -1.15 13.85
CA THR A 295 -15.51 -1.53 14.60
C THR A 295 -14.30 -1.71 13.69
N MET A 296 -14.49 -2.38 12.53
CA MET A 296 -13.41 -2.58 11.58
C MET A 296 -12.91 -1.27 10.97
N MET A 297 -13.81 -0.33 10.65
CA MET A 297 -13.43 0.98 10.11
C MET A 297 -12.71 1.85 11.13
N GLY A 298 -13.12 1.83 12.39
CA GLY A 298 -12.39 2.49 13.48
C GLY A 298 -10.95 1.99 13.55
N ALA A 299 -10.77 0.68 13.68
CA ALA A 299 -9.46 0.05 13.73
C ALA A 299 -8.59 0.35 12.49
N LEU A 300 -9.21 0.43 11.31
CA LEU A 300 -8.52 0.75 10.05
C LEU A 300 -8.04 2.20 10.03
N ILE A 301 -8.90 3.15 10.36
CA ILE A 301 -8.57 4.59 10.35
C ILE A 301 -7.45 4.87 11.35
N ASP A 302 -7.60 4.40 12.59
CA ASP A 302 -6.61 4.61 13.65
C ASP A 302 -5.29 3.93 13.31
N GLY A 303 -5.34 2.66 12.88
CA GLY A 303 -4.14 1.92 12.51
C GLY A 303 -3.39 2.54 11.31
N TRP A 304 -4.10 3.12 10.33
CA TRP A 304 -3.44 3.83 9.23
C TRP A 304 -2.84 5.15 9.70
N ARG A 305 -3.54 5.94 10.51
CA ARG A 305 -3.00 7.19 11.09
C ARG A 305 -1.74 6.93 11.88
N ASP A 306 -1.74 5.89 12.73
CA ASP A 306 -0.56 5.49 13.51
C ASP A 306 0.60 5.06 12.61
N ALA A 307 0.34 4.24 11.59
CA ALA A 307 1.38 3.79 10.66
C ALA A 307 2.00 4.94 9.85
N TRP A 308 1.20 5.93 9.46
CA TRP A 308 1.72 7.13 8.79
C TRP A 308 2.53 8.03 9.70
N GLY A 309 2.20 8.08 11.00
CA GLY A 309 2.94 8.88 11.99
C GLY A 309 2.96 10.39 11.69
N GLN A 310 1.95 10.90 10.97
CA GLN A 310 1.80 12.32 10.64
C GLN A 310 0.66 13.01 11.40
N GLY A 311 0.13 12.34 12.44
CA GLY A 311 -1.04 12.80 13.20
C GLY A 311 -2.36 12.54 12.45
N GLU A 312 -3.38 13.27 12.85
CA GLU A 312 -4.69 13.17 12.21
C GLU A 312 -4.68 13.77 10.81
N PHE A 313 -5.24 13.03 9.86
CA PHE A 313 -5.50 13.49 8.51
C PHE A 313 -6.93 13.11 8.09
N PRO A 314 -7.53 13.83 7.13
CA PRO A 314 -8.87 13.51 6.62
C PRO A 314 -8.94 12.09 6.08
N PHE A 315 -9.92 11.33 6.58
CA PHE A 315 -10.28 10.02 6.07
C PHE A 315 -11.72 10.07 5.57
N LEU A 316 -11.89 10.29 4.28
CA LEU A 316 -13.19 10.46 3.63
C LEU A 316 -13.68 9.11 3.15
N TYR A 317 -14.84 8.68 3.59
CA TYR A 317 -15.41 7.39 3.19
C TYR A 317 -16.85 7.51 2.71
N VAL A 318 -17.23 6.62 1.81
CA VAL A 318 -18.61 6.52 1.31
C VAL A 318 -19.40 5.62 2.25
N GLN A 319 -20.42 6.19 2.90
CA GLN A 319 -21.37 5.40 3.69
C GLN A 319 -22.29 4.63 2.73
N LYS A 320 -22.30 3.31 2.86
CA LYS A 320 -23.19 2.46 2.09
C LYS A 320 -24.57 2.41 2.75
N PRO A 321 -25.68 2.36 1.96
CA PRO A 321 -27.00 2.23 2.53
C PRO A 321 -27.15 0.94 3.34
N SER A 322 -27.92 0.99 4.40
CA SER A 322 -28.27 -0.17 5.21
C SER A 322 -29.08 -1.17 4.37
N GLY A 323 -28.65 -2.44 4.35
CA GLY A 323 -29.29 -3.49 3.55
C GLY A 323 -28.49 -3.90 2.32
N GLY A 324 -27.34 -3.34 2.13
CA GLY A 324 -26.32 -3.50 1.12
C GLY A 324 -26.31 -4.74 0.25
N GLY A 325 -27.10 -4.72 -0.78
CA GLY A 325 -26.79 -5.41 -1.99
C GLY A 325 -26.63 -4.34 -3.06
N CYS A 326 -25.68 -4.48 -3.96
CA CYS A 326 -25.73 -3.75 -5.21
C CYS A 326 -27.05 -4.15 -5.90
N ALA A 327 -27.98 -3.20 -6.03
CA ALA A 327 -29.11 -3.35 -6.90
C ALA A 327 -28.65 -3.55 -8.36
#